data_466c0d3d54c83781801eb0bf05b03d67
#
_entry.id   466c0d3d54c83781801eb0bf05b03d67
#
_cell.length_a   1.000
_cell.length_b   1.000
_cell.length_c   1.000
_cell.angle_alpha   90.00
_cell.angle_beta   90.00
_cell.angle_gamma   90.00
#
_symmetry.space_group_name_H-M   'P 1'
#
loop_
_entity.id
_entity.type
_entity.pdbx_description
1 polymer ?
#
loop_
_entity_poly.entity_id
_entity_poly.type
_entity_poly.pdbx_seq_one_letter_code
_entity_poly.pdbx_strand_id
1 'polypeptide(L)'
;MEQENKNTENVIEIKDLKVSFGALQVLNGLSLELRKGENLVVLGKSGTGKSVLIKCIVRLLKADSGVINVFGEDINTADPKALNEIRKKIGFLFQSGALYDSMTVRQNLEFPLKRIKKELSQQEIDEKVKESLENVGLPDAIDKMPSELSGGMRKRISLARTIILDPSIMLYDEPTTGLDPVTSHEISLLINEIQEKYKTSSIIITHDIECARTVANRLIMLKEGQVYKEGKLEEFEKTDDELVNSYFQSQNIKNLKTV
;
A
#
# COMPACT_ATOMS: atom_id res chain seq x y z
N MET A 1 -21.12 23.87 17.51
CA MET A 1 -20.81 22.45 17.19
C MET A 1 -21.36 22.19 15.81
N GLU A 2 -20.61 22.59 14.78
CA GLU A 2 -20.93 22.35 13.38
C GLU A 2 -20.42 20.96 13.03
N GLN A 3 -21.33 20.07 12.71
CA GLN A 3 -21.03 18.76 12.13
C GLN A 3 -20.48 19.03 10.72
N GLU A 4 -19.16 18.90 10.55
CA GLU A 4 -18.54 18.74 9.23
C GLU A 4 -19.01 17.41 8.64
N ASN A 5 -20.17 17.43 8.01
CA ASN A 5 -20.66 16.34 7.16
C ASN A 5 -19.96 16.48 5.81
N LYS A 6 -18.62 16.30 5.78
CA LYS A 6 -17.87 16.10 4.55
C LYS A 6 -18.32 14.74 4.00
N ASN A 7 -19.16 14.78 2.99
CA ASN A 7 -19.48 13.66 2.12
C ASN A 7 -18.17 13.24 1.43
N THR A 8 -17.33 12.48 2.16
CA THR A 8 -16.04 12.01 1.66
C THR A 8 -16.28 10.88 0.68
N GLU A 9 -15.94 11.13 -0.58
CA GLU A 9 -16.03 10.16 -1.67
C GLU A 9 -15.19 8.92 -1.33
N ASN A 10 -15.81 7.74 -1.29
CA ASN A 10 -15.11 6.46 -1.15
C ASN A 10 -14.53 6.05 -2.50
N VAL A 11 -13.22 5.77 -2.53
CA VAL A 11 -12.53 5.27 -3.74
C VAL A 11 -12.44 3.75 -3.79
N ILE A 12 -12.56 3.10 -2.61
CA ILE A 12 -12.75 1.64 -2.49
C ILE A 12 -13.85 1.38 -1.47
N GLU A 13 -14.77 0.47 -1.79
CA GLU A 13 -15.75 -0.08 -0.86
C GLU A 13 -15.72 -1.60 -0.95
N ILE A 14 -15.58 -2.25 0.20
CA ILE A 14 -15.58 -3.71 0.34
C ILE A 14 -16.71 -4.10 1.27
N LYS A 15 -17.55 -5.06 0.85
CA LYS A 15 -18.69 -5.55 1.63
C LYS A 15 -18.67 -7.08 1.67
N ASP A 16 -18.70 -7.63 2.88
CA ASP A 16 -18.82 -9.06 3.18
C ASP A 16 -17.84 -9.96 2.41
N LEU A 17 -16.60 -9.49 2.25
CA LEU A 17 -15.58 -10.20 1.48
C LEU A 17 -15.18 -11.51 2.15
N LYS A 18 -15.31 -12.63 1.43
CA LYS A 18 -14.87 -13.94 1.88
C LYS A 18 -13.85 -14.54 0.91
N VAL A 19 -12.79 -15.12 1.47
CA VAL A 19 -11.73 -15.79 0.71
C VAL A 19 -11.23 -17.00 1.50
N SER A 20 -11.20 -18.16 0.84
CA SER A 20 -10.74 -19.43 1.41
C SER A 20 -9.67 -20.09 0.54
N PHE A 21 -8.79 -20.83 1.16
CA PHE A 21 -7.81 -21.71 0.50
C PHE A 21 -8.02 -23.14 1.02
N GLY A 22 -8.73 -23.96 0.24
CA GLY A 22 -9.20 -25.25 0.69
C GLY A 22 -10.14 -25.11 1.90
N ALA A 23 -9.83 -25.74 3.01
CA ALA A 23 -10.63 -25.66 4.25
C ALA A 23 -10.31 -24.40 5.09
N LEU A 24 -9.25 -23.67 4.78
CA LEU A 24 -8.84 -22.50 5.54
C LEU A 24 -9.56 -21.24 5.04
N GLN A 25 -10.46 -20.69 5.86
CA GLN A 25 -11.09 -19.39 5.60
C GLN A 25 -10.16 -18.27 6.09
N VAL A 26 -9.68 -17.46 5.16
CA VAL A 26 -8.69 -16.39 5.43
C VAL A 26 -9.34 -15.03 5.60
N LEU A 27 -10.33 -14.70 4.78
CA LEU A 27 -11.20 -13.54 4.98
C LEU A 27 -12.63 -14.05 5.21
N ASN A 28 -13.29 -13.52 6.23
CA ASN A 28 -14.55 -14.05 6.73
C ASN A 28 -15.63 -12.95 6.90
N GLY A 29 -16.07 -12.40 5.76
CA GLY A 29 -17.07 -11.30 5.79
C GLY A 29 -16.45 -9.95 6.13
N LEU A 30 -15.25 -9.69 5.61
CA LEU A 30 -14.55 -8.43 5.83
C LEU A 30 -15.24 -7.30 5.06
N SER A 31 -15.51 -6.19 5.76
CA SER A 31 -16.04 -4.95 5.17
C SER A 31 -15.16 -3.78 5.57
N LEU A 32 -14.81 -2.93 4.62
CA LEU A 32 -14.06 -1.68 4.84
C LEU A 32 -14.27 -0.69 3.69
N GLU A 33 -13.94 0.57 3.95
CA GLU A 33 -13.96 1.66 2.98
C GLU A 33 -12.60 2.37 2.97
N LEU A 34 -12.18 2.84 1.80
CA LEU A 34 -11.07 3.78 1.65
C LEU A 34 -11.61 5.09 1.12
N ARG A 35 -11.42 6.16 1.88
CA ARG A 35 -11.83 7.51 1.49
C ARG A 35 -10.77 8.17 0.60
N LYS A 36 -11.22 9.09 -0.23
CA LYS A 36 -10.33 9.86 -1.10
C LYS A 36 -9.32 10.68 -0.29
N GLY A 37 -8.04 10.57 -0.65
CA GLY A 37 -6.94 11.28 0.01
C GLY A 37 -6.58 10.74 1.39
N GLU A 38 -7.06 9.54 1.76
CA GLU A 38 -6.80 8.91 3.05
C GLU A 38 -5.66 7.88 2.97
N ASN A 39 -4.83 7.82 4.00
CA ASN A 39 -3.97 6.69 4.31
C ASN A 39 -4.66 5.79 5.35
N LEU A 40 -5.25 4.69 4.90
CA LEU A 40 -5.84 3.65 5.74
C LEU A 40 -4.78 2.59 6.05
N VAL A 41 -4.39 2.49 7.31
CA VAL A 41 -3.45 1.44 7.75
C VAL A 41 -4.20 0.21 8.24
N VAL A 42 -3.81 -0.96 7.72
CA VAL A 42 -4.38 -2.26 8.10
C VAL A 42 -3.35 -3.04 8.91
N LEU A 43 -3.59 -3.11 10.23
CA LEU A 43 -2.81 -3.85 11.20
C LEU A 43 -3.33 -5.27 11.38
N GLY A 44 -2.47 -6.16 11.88
CA GLY A 44 -2.85 -7.53 12.24
C GLY A 44 -1.65 -8.46 12.25
N LYS A 45 -1.76 -9.58 12.97
CA LYS A 45 -0.72 -10.62 13.02
C LYS A 45 -0.46 -11.21 11.62
N SER A 46 0.71 -11.85 11.46
CA SER A 46 0.97 -12.62 10.23
C SER A 46 -0.12 -13.68 10.02
N GLY A 47 -0.57 -13.84 8.79
CA GLY A 47 -1.62 -14.81 8.44
C GLY A 47 -3.07 -14.34 8.64
N THR A 48 -3.34 -13.10 9.10
CA THR A 48 -4.71 -12.60 9.27
C THR A 48 -5.43 -12.20 7.98
N GLY A 49 -4.82 -12.41 6.81
CA GLY A 49 -5.45 -12.12 5.51
C GLY A 49 -5.11 -10.76 4.90
N LYS A 50 -4.23 -9.95 5.52
CA LYS A 50 -3.89 -8.60 5.03
C LYS A 50 -3.45 -8.57 3.56
N SER A 51 -2.44 -9.37 3.19
CA SER A 51 -1.95 -9.42 1.79
C SER A 51 -2.96 -10.08 0.85
N VAL A 52 -3.84 -10.95 1.36
CA VAL A 52 -4.96 -11.50 0.59
C VAL A 52 -5.94 -10.39 0.23
N LEU A 53 -6.29 -9.54 1.18
CA LEU A 53 -7.17 -8.39 0.98
C LEU A 53 -6.72 -7.51 -0.19
N ILE A 54 -5.48 -7.00 -0.17
CA ILE A 54 -5.02 -6.09 -1.25
C ILE A 54 -4.85 -6.79 -2.60
N LYS A 55 -4.54 -8.10 -2.61
CA LYS A 55 -4.53 -8.88 -3.85
C LYS A 55 -5.94 -9.07 -4.43
N CYS A 56 -6.97 -9.14 -3.59
CA CYS A 56 -8.36 -9.17 -4.04
C CYS A 56 -8.78 -7.81 -4.64
N ILE A 57 -8.37 -6.68 -4.06
CA ILE A 57 -8.68 -5.33 -4.57
C ILE A 57 -8.23 -5.13 -6.02
N VAL A 58 -7.11 -5.72 -6.42
CA VAL A 58 -6.63 -5.68 -7.82
C VAL A 58 -6.97 -6.94 -8.60
N ARG A 59 -7.81 -7.83 -8.05
CA ARG A 59 -8.20 -9.12 -8.64
C ARG A 59 -6.99 -9.97 -9.09
N LEU A 60 -5.89 -9.94 -8.33
CA LEU A 60 -4.81 -10.94 -8.40
C LEU A 60 -5.23 -12.24 -7.71
N LEU A 61 -6.12 -12.14 -6.73
CA LEU A 61 -6.86 -13.24 -6.13
C LEU A 61 -8.35 -13.00 -6.35
N LYS A 62 -9.09 -14.06 -6.66
CA LYS A 62 -10.55 -14.01 -6.78
C LYS A 62 -11.15 -14.29 -5.41
N ALA A 63 -12.10 -13.45 -5.00
CA ALA A 63 -12.92 -13.70 -3.80
C ALA A 63 -13.92 -14.84 -4.03
N ASP A 64 -14.27 -15.56 -2.97
CA ASP A 64 -15.33 -16.57 -3.00
C ASP A 64 -16.71 -15.89 -3.03
N SER A 65 -16.86 -14.79 -2.26
CA SER A 65 -18.08 -13.97 -2.22
C SER A 65 -17.77 -12.56 -1.69
N GLY A 66 -18.77 -11.71 -1.73
CA GLY A 66 -18.68 -10.30 -1.35
C GLY A 66 -18.49 -9.38 -2.55
N VAL A 67 -18.53 -8.08 -2.30
CA VAL A 67 -18.40 -7.03 -3.33
C VAL A 67 -17.16 -6.21 -3.07
N ILE A 68 -16.43 -5.88 -4.12
CA ILE A 68 -15.30 -4.96 -4.08
C ILE A 68 -15.52 -3.90 -5.16
N ASN A 69 -15.96 -2.72 -4.76
CA ASN A 69 -16.09 -1.57 -5.66
C ASN A 69 -14.81 -0.73 -5.61
N VAL A 70 -14.27 -0.42 -6.77
CA VAL A 70 -13.15 0.51 -6.93
C VAL A 70 -13.57 1.59 -7.91
N PHE A 71 -13.57 2.83 -7.48
CA PHE A 71 -14.12 3.98 -8.23
C PHE A 71 -15.57 3.75 -8.70
N GLY A 72 -16.38 3.06 -7.87
CA GLY A 72 -17.78 2.76 -8.16
C GLY A 72 -18.02 1.54 -9.06
N GLU A 73 -16.97 0.86 -9.52
CA GLU A 73 -17.09 -0.35 -10.36
C GLU A 73 -16.76 -1.61 -9.55
N ASP A 74 -17.64 -2.62 -9.60
CA ASP A 74 -17.39 -3.93 -8.99
C ASP A 74 -16.34 -4.71 -9.79
N ILE A 75 -15.15 -4.85 -9.22
CA ILE A 75 -14.02 -5.53 -9.87
C ILE A 75 -14.23 -7.03 -10.03
N ASN A 76 -15.12 -7.66 -9.25
CA ASN A 76 -15.39 -9.10 -9.37
C ASN A 76 -16.13 -9.43 -10.68
N THR A 77 -17.01 -8.51 -11.12
CA THR A 77 -17.82 -8.64 -12.32
C THR A 77 -17.27 -7.89 -13.53
N ALA A 78 -16.33 -6.97 -13.31
CA ALA A 78 -15.68 -6.18 -14.37
C ALA A 78 -15.09 -7.07 -15.46
N ASP A 79 -15.33 -6.70 -16.71
CA ASP A 79 -14.69 -7.33 -17.85
C ASP A 79 -13.17 -7.06 -17.88
N PRO A 80 -12.37 -7.81 -18.66
CA PRO A 80 -10.92 -7.64 -18.69
C PRO A 80 -10.46 -6.23 -19.08
N LYS A 81 -11.22 -5.51 -19.90
CA LYS A 81 -10.86 -4.15 -20.33
C LYS A 81 -11.10 -3.15 -19.20
N ALA A 82 -12.29 -3.18 -18.59
CA ALA A 82 -12.63 -2.36 -17.43
C ALA A 82 -11.66 -2.60 -16.27
N LEU A 83 -11.37 -3.86 -15.94
CA LEU A 83 -10.40 -4.21 -14.91
C LEU A 83 -8.99 -3.65 -15.20
N ASN A 84 -8.53 -3.68 -16.44
CA ASN A 84 -7.24 -3.12 -16.81
C ASN A 84 -7.22 -1.59 -16.67
N GLU A 85 -8.30 -0.90 -17.00
CA GLU A 85 -8.40 0.56 -16.78
C GLU A 85 -8.40 0.93 -15.30
N ILE A 86 -9.06 0.13 -14.44
CA ILE A 86 -8.99 0.29 -12.98
C ILE A 86 -7.54 0.09 -12.49
N ARG A 87 -6.88 -1.01 -12.92
CA ARG A 87 -5.51 -1.33 -12.51
C ARG A 87 -4.48 -0.28 -12.91
N LYS A 88 -4.67 0.45 -14.02
CA LYS A 88 -3.80 1.58 -14.41
C LYS A 88 -3.83 2.73 -13.41
N LYS A 89 -4.91 2.86 -12.63
CA LYS A 89 -5.08 3.90 -11.61
C LYS A 89 -4.62 3.44 -10.22
N ILE A 90 -4.14 2.20 -10.08
CA ILE A 90 -3.71 1.62 -8.81
C ILE A 90 -2.21 1.31 -8.87
N GLY A 91 -1.44 1.92 -8.00
CA GLY A 91 -0.07 1.53 -7.73
C GLY A 91 -0.02 0.43 -6.68
N PHE A 92 0.82 -0.60 -6.90
CA PHE A 92 0.99 -1.70 -5.95
C PHE A 92 2.47 -1.87 -5.62
N LEU A 93 2.85 -1.55 -4.37
CA LEU A 93 4.17 -1.83 -3.83
C LEU A 93 4.16 -3.18 -3.09
N PHE A 94 4.76 -4.19 -3.69
CA PHE A 94 4.93 -5.51 -3.09
C PHE A 94 6.00 -5.51 -1.99
N GLN A 95 5.88 -6.43 -1.05
CA GLN A 95 6.85 -6.60 0.05
C GLN A 95 8.30 -6.74 -0.45
N SER A 96 8.53 -7.52 -1.51
CA SER A 96 9.85 -7.69 -2.12
C SER A 96 10.31 -6.52 -3.00
N GLY A 97 9.43 -5.54 -3.28
CA GLY A 97 9.66 -4.45 -4.23
C GLY A 97 9.48 -4.86 -5.69
N ALA A 98 9.62 -6.14 -6.04
CA ALA A 98 9.41 -6.76 -7.35
C ALA A 98 10.12 -6.07 -8.53
N LEU A 99 11.34 -5.52 -8.34
CA LEU A 99 12.16 -5.02 -9.45
C LEU A 99 12.59 -6.17 -10.36
N TYR A 100 12.72 -5.88 -11.63
CA TYR A 100 13.29 -6.81 -12.61
C TYR A 100 14.82 -6.82 -12.46
N ASP A 101 15.39 -7.92 -11.96
CA ASP A 101 16.82 -8.04 -11.66
C ASP A 101 17.72 -7.95 -12.92
N SER A 102 17.17 -8.26 -14.11
CA SER A 102 17.84 -8.18 -15.39
C SER A 102 17.81 -6.79 -16.06
N MET A 103 17.18 -5.81 -15.41
CA MET A 103 17.00 -4.45 -15.91
C MET A 103 17.68 -3.45 -14.99
N THR A 104 18.29 -2.40 -15.57
CA THR A 104 18.76 -1.25 -14.80
C THR A 104 17.60 -0.53 -14.12
N VAL A 105 17.90 0.39 -13.21
CA VAL A 105 16.88 1.28 -12.59
C VAL A 105 16.12 2.04 -13.67
N ARG A 106 16.82 2.66 -14.64
CA ARG A 106 16.18 3.30 -15.81
C ARG A 106 15.17 2.37 -16.48
N GLN A 107 15.60 1.19 -16.86
CA GLN A 107 14.75 0.22 -17.56
C GLN A 107 13.54 -0.23 -16.73
N ASN A 108 13.73 -0.41 -15.41
CA ASN A 108 12.64 -0.72 -14.48
C ASN A 108 11.57 0.39 -14.46
N LEU A 109 11.98 1.66 -14.53
CA LEU A 109 11.06 2.81 -14.53
C LEU A 109 10.43 3.04 -15.92
N GLU A 110 11.16 2.89 -17.00
CA GLU A 110 10.64 3.04 -18.36
C GLU A 110 9.64 1.94 -18.74
N PHE A 111 9.82 0.72 -18.23
CA PHE A 111 9.02 -0.44 -18.63
C PHE A 111 7.51 -0.23 -18.48
N PRO A 112 6.98 0.22 -17.33
CA PRO A 112 5.55 0.50 -17.19
C PRO A 112 5.08 1.65 -18.09
N LEU A 113 5.89 2.71 -18.28
CA LEU A 113 5.57 3.82 -19.18
C LEU A 113 5.41 3.34 -20.62
N LYS A 114 6.41 2.68 -21.17
CA LYS A 114 6.40 2.15 -22.55
C LYS A 114 5.26 1.16 -22.81
N ARG A 115 4.81 0.44 -21.78
CA ARG A 115 3.75 -0.54 -21.90
C ARG A 115 2.34 0.07 -21.81
N ILE A 116 2.17 1.09 -20.97
CA ILE A 116 0.86 1.65 -20.61
C ILE A 116 0.61 3.00 -21.27
N LYS A 117 1.60 3.88 -21.30
CA LYS A 117 1.56 5.24 -21.87
C LYS A 117 2.26 5.27 -23.23
N LYS A 118 1.75 4.50 -24.17
CA LYS A 118 2.37 4.29 -25.51
C LYS A 118 2.48 5.57 -26.35
N GLU A 119 1.73 6.58 -25.98
CA GLU A 119 1.71 7.90 -26.62
C GLU A 119 2.90 8.78 -26.26
N LEU A 120 3.63 8.47 -25.18
CA LEU A 120 4.75 9.29 -24.73
C LEU A 120 5.97 9.16 -25.65
N SER A 121 6.57 10.30 -25.98
CA SER A 121 7.88 10.37 -26.63
C SER A 121 8.99 9.90 -25.68
N GLN A 122 10.17 9.57 -26.23
CA GLN A 122 11.31 9.18 -25.41
C GLN A 122 11.74 10.32 -24.46
N GLN A 123 11.66 11.58 -24.89
CA GLN A 123 11.98 12.73 -24.06
C GLN A 123 11.06 12.82 -22.84
N GLU A 124 9.72 12.68 -23.03
CA GLU A 124 8.76 12.70 -21.93
C GLU A 124 8.98 11.53 -20.96
N ILE A 125 9.38 10.34 -21.48
CA ILE A 125 9.76 9.19 -20.66
C ILE A 125 11.00 9.51 -19.82
N ASP A 126 12.04 10.11 -20.41
CA ASP A 126 13.26 10.49 -19.72
C ASP A 126 13.01 11.51 -18.61
N GLU A 127 12.15 12.52 -18.87
CA GLU A 127 11.73 13.51 -17.88
C GLU A 127 10.99 12.87 -16.71
N LYS A 128 10.02 11.98 -16.98
CA LYS A 128 9.29 11.23 -15.94
C LYS A 128 10.20 10.31 -15.11
N VAL A 129 11.14 9.63 -15.73
CA VAL A 129 12.13 8.80 -15.05
C VAL A 129 12.98 9.63 -14.09
N LYS A 130 13.49 10.78 -14.58
CA LYS A 130 14.28 11.69 -13.76
C LYS A 130 13.47 12.23 -12.57
N GLU A 131 12.27 12.74 -12.83
CA GLU A 131 11.38 13.24 -11.77
C GLU A 131 11.07 12.15 -10.73
N SER A 132 10.78 10.92 -11.17
CA SER A 132 10.50 9.82 -10.26
C SER A 132 11.68 9.46 -9.35
N LEU A 133 12.91 9.55 -9.86
CA LEU A 133 14.13 9.33 -9.08
C LEU A 133 14.42 10.47 -8.10
N GLU A 134 14.18 11.70 -8.51
CA GLU A 134 14.26 12.88 -7.63
C GLU A 134 13.25 12.77 -6.49
N ASN A 135 12.01 12.35 -6.76
CA ASN A 135 10.95 12.16 -5.76
C ASN A 135 11.26 11.13 -4.68
N VAL A 136 12.16 10.18 -4.96
CA VAL A 136 12.60 9.18 -3.97
C VAL A 136 14.02 9.44 -3.46
N GLY A 137 14.63 10.57 -3.83
CA GLY A 137 15.96 10.99 -3.39
C GLY A 137 17.12 10.15 -3.94
N LEU A 138 16.97 9.58 -5.15
CA LEU A 138 17.97 8.68 -5.77
C LEU A 138 18.27 9.03 -7.24
N PRO A 139 18.54 10.32 -7.60
CA PRO A 139 18.79 10.69 -9.00
C PRO A 139 19.99 9.99 -9.61
N ASP A 140 21.03 9.72 -8.81
CA ASP A 140 22.30 9.10 -9.26
C ASP A 140 22.22 7.57 -9.40
N ALA A 141 21.07 6.95 -9.09
CA ALA A 141 20.90 5.51 -9.17
C ALA A 141 20.45 5.01 -10.55
N ILE A 142 20.25 5.90 -11.51
CA ILE A 142 19.57 5.64 -12.78
C ILE A 142 20.15 4.49 -13.60
N ASP A 143 21.48 4.34 -13.62
CA ASP A 143 22.18 3.33 -14.42
C ASP A 143 22.54 2.07 -13.62
N LYS A 144 22.25 2.04 -12.30
CA LYS A 144 22.52 0.89 -11.43
C LYS A 144 21.62 -0.30 -11.74
N MET A 145 22.16 -1.49 -11.47
CA MET A 145 21.36 -2.72 -11.42
C MET A 145 20.73 -2.89 -10.03
N PRO A 146 19.60 -3.59 -9.88
CA PRO A 146 19.01 -3.88 -8.57
C PRO A 146 19.97 -4.57 -7.58
N SER A 147 20.91 -5.36 -8.07
CA SER A 147 21.95 -6.02 -7.27
C SER A 147 22.95 -5.04 -6.63
N GLU A 148 23.08 -3.82 -7.17
CA GLU A 148 23.98 -2.77 -6.67
C GLU A 148 23.28 -1.84 -5.65
N LEU A 149 21.99 -2.06 -5.37
CA LEU A 149 21.18 -1.24 -4.48
C LEU A 149 21.13 -1.84 -3.07
N SER A 150 21.21 -1.01 -2.04
CA SER A 150 20.87 -1.41 -0.67
C SER A 150 19.36 -1.78 -0.56
N GLY A 151 18.96 -2.39 0.55
CA GLY A 151 17.55 -2.72 0.80
C GLY A 151 16.64 -1.50 0.74
N GLY A 152 17.03 -0.40 1.40
CA GLY A 152 16.31 0.87 1.38
C GLY A 152 16.26 1.49 -0.02
N MET A 153 17.38 1.51 -0.75
CA MET A 153 17.41 1.98 -2.14
C MET A 153 16.49 1.17 -3.03
N ARG A 154 16.51 -0.16 -2.93
CA ARG A 154 15.57 -1.02 -3.68
C ARG A 154 14.11 -0.67 -3.40
N LYS A 155 13.77 -0.43 -2.13
CA LYS A 155 12.41 -0.05 -1.74
C LYS A 155 12.00 1.31 -2.33
N ARG A 156 12.90 2.31 -2.28
CA ARG A 156 12.68 3.65 -2.88
C ARG A 156 12.52 3.56 -4.41
N ILE A 157 13.36 2.80 -5.12
CA ILE A 157 13.22 2.60 -6.58
C ILE A 157 11.93 1.85 -6.92
N SER A 158 11.53 0.84 -6.13
CA SER A 158 10.26 0.15 -6.32
C SER A 158 9.08 1.08 -6.14
N LEU A 159 9.18 2.01 -5.19
CA LEU A 159 8.19 3.06 -4.98
C LEU A 159 8.14 4.03 -6.17
N ALA A 160 9.30 4.53 -6.64
CA ALA A 160 9.40 5.35 -7.85
C ALA A 160 8.72 4.67 -9.05
N ARG A 161 8.98 3.38 -9.27
CA ARG A 161 8.35 2.60 -10.34
C ARG A 161 6.82 2.50 -10.18
N THR A 162 6.34 2.46 -8.95
CA THR A 162 4.91 2.36 -8.68
C THR A 162 4.19 3.68 -8.95
N ILE A 163 4.80 4.82 -8.57
CA ILE A 163 4.19 6.15 -8.73
C ILE A 163 4.35 6.75 -10.13
N ILE A 164 5.25 6.23 -10.97
CA ILE A 164 5.59 6.81 -12.28
C ILE A 164 4.41 6.84 -13.26
N LEU A 165 3.36 6.07 -12.99
CA LEU A 165 2.11 6.04 -13.77
C LEU A 165 1.05 7.02 -13.26
N ASP A 166 1.36 7.83 -12.26
CA ASP A 166 0.45 8.79 -11.61
C ASP A 166 -0.82 8.09 -11.05
N PRO A 167 -0.68 7.07 -10.16
CA PRO A 167 -1.83 6.34 -9.65
C PRO A 167 -2.68 7.20 -8.71
N SER A 168 -4.00 6.95 -8.69
CA SER A 168 -4.94 7.58 -7.75
C SER A 168 -5.04 6.82 -6.43
N ILE A 169 -4.77 5.51 -6.44
CA ILE A 169 -4.76 4.64 -5.27
C ILE A 169 -3.38 3.98 -5.16
N MET A 170 -2.86 3.89 -3.94
CA MET A 170 -1.64 3.16 -3.62
C MET A 170 -1.93 2.01 -2.65
N LEU A 171 -1.46 0.82 -2.99
CA LEU A 171 -1.51 -0.36 -2.14
C LEU A 171 -0.10 -0.74 -1.72
N TYR A 172 0.16 -0.73 -0.42
CA TYR A 172 1.47 -1.05 0.15
C TYR A 172 1.39 -2.37 0.93
N ASP A 173 2.16 -3.36 0.52
CA ASP A 173 2.31 -4.63 1.25
C ASP A 173 3.62 -4.62 2.04
N GLU A 174 3.53 -4.37 3.34
CA GLU A 174 4.67 -4.35 4.27
C GLU A 174 5.84 -3.47 3.78
N PRO A 175 5.64 -2.15 3.62
CA PRO A 175 6.62 -1.28 2.96
C PRO A 175 7.96 -1.16 3.69
N THR A 176 7.98 -1.33 5.03
CA THR A 176 9.18 -1.19 5.88
C THR A 176 9.82 -2.51 6.27
N THR A 177 9.20 -3.66 5.93
CA THR A 177 9.71 -4.99 6.32
C THR A 177 11.10 -5.25 5.76
N GLY A 178 12.00 -5.70 6.64
CA GLY A 178 13.40 -6.05 6.29
C GLY A 178 14.36 -4.87 6.24
N LEU A 179 13.94 -3.69 6.67
CA LEU A 179 14.75 -2.49 6.79
C LEU A 179 15.14 -2.25 8.26
N ASP A 180 16.23 -1.53 8.46
CA ASP A 180 16.59 -1.01 9.78
C ASP A 180 15.63 0.12 10.21
N PRO A 181 15.57 0.48 11.52
CA PRO A 181 14.60 1.46 12.02
C PRO A 181 14.70 2.84 11.36
N VAL A 182 15.92 3.31 11.04
CA VAL A 182 16.13 4.63 10.42
C VAL A 182 15.58 4.63 9.01
N THR A 183 15.98 3.65 8.22
CA THR A 183 15.49 3.48 6.83
C THR A 183 13.98 3.25 6.79
N SER A 184 13.41 2.49 7.76
CA SER A 184 11.96 2.27 7.88
C SER A 184 11.21 3.57 8.10
N HIS A 185 11.73 4.45 8.99
CA HIS A 185 11.15 5.76 9.24
C HIS A 185 11.22 6.66 7.99
N GLU A 186 12.35 6.68 7.28
CA GLU A 186 12.50 7.43 6.02
C GLU A 186 11.51 6.96 4.94
N ILE A 187 11.26 5.66 4.81
CA ILE A 187 10.24 5.14 3.88
C ILE A 187 8.85 5.58 4.29
N SER A 188 8.55 5.61 5.61
CA SER A 188 7.26 6.07 6.12
C SER A 188 7.03 7.55 5.82
N LEU A 189 8.04 8.40 6.00
CA LEU A 189 7.97 9.82 5.62
C LEU A 189 7.76 9.99 4.11
N LEU A 190 8.49 9.23 3.30
CA LEU A 190 8.36 9.25 1.84
C LEU A 190 6.94 8.85 1.37
N ILE A 191 6.27 7.91 2.06
CA ILE A 191 4.87 7.57 1.78
C ILE A 191 3.96 8.79 1.97
N ASN A 192 4.15 9.57 3.02
CA ASN A 192 3.38 10.80 3.25
C ASN A 192 3.67 11.87 2.20
N GLU A 193 4.94 12.11 1.86
CA GLU A 193 5.33 13.06 0.81
C GLU A 193 4.68 12.70 -0.54
N ILE A 194 4.65 11.42 -0.89
CA ILE A 194 3.98 10.92 -2.10
C ILE A 194 2.48 11.15 -2.03
N GLN A 195 1.83 10.83 -0.90
CA GLN A 195 0.41 11.09 -0.72
C GLN A 195 0.08 12.56 -0.90
N GLU A 196 0.86 13.45 -0.29
CA GLU A 196 0.65 14.90 -0.40
C GLU A 196 0.88 15.41 -1.83
N LYS A 197 1.96 14.97 -2.47
CA LYS A 197 2.33 15.40 -3.83
C LYS A 197 1.34 14.92 -4.86
N TYR A 198 0.98 13.63 -4.84
CA TYR A 198 0.13 13.00 -5.86
C TYR A 198 -1.35 12.93 -5.48
N LYS A 199 -1.71 13.39 -4.26
CA LYS A 199 -3.08 13.34 -3.73
C LYS A 199 -3.67 11.92 -3.78
N THR A 200 -2.85 10.90 -3.52
CA THR A 200 -3.27 9.50 -3.55
C THR A 200 -4.11 9.13 -2.33
N SER A 201 -4.93 8.09 -2.49
CA SER A 201 -5.58 7.39 -1.39
C SER A 201 -4.85 6.06 -1.19
N SER A 202 -4.58 5.63 0.04
CA SER A 202 -3.69 4.47 0.23
C SER A 202 -4.25 3.45 1.21
N ILE A 203 -4.04 2.15 0.91
CA ILE A 203 -4.14 1.08 1.90
C ILE A 203 -2.72 0.59 2.19
N ILE A 204 -2.31 0.69 3.45
CA ILE A 204 -0.97 0.33 3.90
C ILE A 204 -1.08 -0.85 4.86
N ILE A 205 -0.66 -2.01 4.41
CA ILE A 205 -0.57 -3.20 5.26
C ILE A 205 0.76 -3.19 5.96
N THR A 206 0.74 -3.25 7.28
CA THR A 206 1.97 -3.36 8.06
C THR A 206 1.72 -4.03 9.41
N HIS A 207 2.77 -4.57 9.99
CA HIS A 207 2.83 -4.96 11.39
C HIS A 207 3.76 -4.02 12.19
N ASP A 208 4.37 -3.04 11.54
CA ASP A 208 5.25 -2.03 12.13
C ASP A 208 4.41 -0.87 12.66
N ILE A 209 4.38 -0.74 13.99
CA ILE A 209 3.60 0.29 14.68
C ILE A 209 4.18 1.69 14.46
N GLU A 210 5.50 1.83 14.34
CA GLU A 210 6.12 3.14 14.07
C GLU A 210 5.78 3.63 12.66
N CYS A 211 5.76 2.72 11.68
CA CYS A 211 5.24 3.04 10.35
C CYS A 211 3.77 3.48 10.44
N ALA A 212 2.93 2.71 11.17
CA ALA A 212 1.51 3.05 11.33
C ALA A 212 1.32 4.43 11.99
N ARG A 213 2.09 4.75 13.05
CA ARG A 213 2.07 6.07 13.70
C ARG A 213 2.41 7.21 12.76
N THR A 214 3.36 6.97 11.86
CA THR A 214 3.85 7.99 10.94
C THR A 214 2.85 8.27 9.81
N VAL A 215 2.20 7.22 9.26
CA VAL A 215 1.46 7.36 8.00
C VAL A 215 -0.07 7.35 8.14
N ALA A 216 -0.63 6.87 9.26
CA ALA A 216 -2.06 6.60 9.35
C ALA A 216 -2.91 7.87 9.52
N ASN A 217 -3.92 8.04 8.67
CA ASN A 217 -5.07 8.89 8.96
C ASN A 217 -6.13 8.12 9.76
N ARG A 218 -6.30 6.82 9.47
CA ARG A 218 -7.19 5.89 10.14
C ARG A 218 -6.57 4.50 10.17
N LEU A 219 -6.86 3.73 11.21
CA LEU A 219 -6.38 2.37 11.40
C LEU A 219 -7.53 1.38 11.41
N ILE A 220 -7.26 0.20 10.87
CA ILE A 220 -8.07 -1.00 11.02
C ILE A 220 -7.18 -2.11 11.57
N MET A 221 -7.65 -2.82 12.59
CA MET A 221 -7.01 -4.06 13.05
C MET A 221 -7.81 -5.25 12.56
N LEU A 222 -7.12 -6.18 11.88
CA LEU A 222 -7.71 -7.46 11.44
C LEU A 222 -7.46 -8.56 12.47
N LYS A 223 -8.52 -9.33 12.74
CA LYS A 223 -8.49 -10.55 13.54
C LYS A 223 -9.39 -11.59 12.88
N GLU A 224 -8.89 -12.80 12.69
CA GLU A 224 -9.65 -13.93 12.15
C GLU A 224 -10.39 -13.63 10.83
N GLY A 225 -9.74 -12.85 9.96
CA GLY A 225 -10.28 -12.48 8.64
C GLY A 225 -11.39 -11.43 8.67
N GLN A 226 -11.60 -10.74 9.78
CA GLN A 226 -12.60 -9.68 9.96
C GLN A 226 -11.95 -8.39 10.49
N VAL A 227 -12.66 -7.27 10.36
CA VAL A 227 -12.31 -6.02 11.04
C VAL A 227 -12.66 -6.18 12.52
N TYR A 228 -11.64 -6.17 13.37
CA TYR A 228 -11.79 -6.26 14.82
C TYR A 228 -11.99 -4.90 15.47
N LYS A 229 -11.22 -3.92 15.05
CA LYS A 229 -11.30 -2.54 15.53
C LYS A 229 -10.94 -1.58 14.40
N GLU A 230 -11.63 -0.45 14.36
CA GLU A 230 -11.38 0.66 13.44
C GLU A 230 -11.43 1.97 14.23
N GLY A 231 -10.58 2.95 13.87
CA GLY A 231 -10.55 4.26 14.51
C GLY A 231 -9.30 5.05 14.18
N LYS A 232 -9.12 6.17 14.87
CA LYS A 232 -7.89 6.97 14.81
C LYS A 232 -6.79 6.36 15.68
N LEU A 233 -5.54 6.76 15.45
CA LEU A 233 -4.38 6.27 16.20
C LEU A 233 -4.56 6.44 17.73
N GLU A 234 -5.06 7.60 18.17
CA GLU A 234 -5.26 7.90 19.59
C GLU A 234 -6.27 6.96 20.26
N GLU A 235 -7.26 6.45 19.50
CA GLU A 235 -8.26 5.50 19.99
C GLU A 235 -7.67 4.09 20.16
N PHE A 236 -6.64 3.77 19.40
CA PHE A 236 -5.87 2.53 19.53
C PHE A 236 -4.86 2.61 20.68
N GLU A 237 -4.23 3.76 20.91
CA GLU A 237 -3.24 3.94 21.97
C GLU A 237 -3.86 4.09 23.36
N LYS A 238 -5.08 4.60 23.46
CA LYS A 238 -5.80 4.84 24.72
C LYS A 238 -6.82 3.74 25.09
N THR A 239 -6.86 2.66 24.33
CA THR A 239 -7.85 1.60 24.56
C THR A 239 -7.48 0.70 25.72
N ASP A 240 -8.48 0.20 26.46
CA ASP A 240 -8.31 -0.84 27.49
C ASP A 240 -8.37 -2.25 26.90
N ASP A 241 -8.51 -2.39 25.57
CA ASP A 241 -8.53 -3.68 24.88
C ASP A 241 -7.16 -4.36 24.96
N GLU A 242 -7.11 -5.50 25.67
CA GLU A 242 -5.87 -6.26 25.89
C GLU A 242 -5.17 -6.69 24.60
N LEU A 243 -5.93 -7.07 23.56
CA LEU A 243 -5.37 -7.50 22.29
C LEU A 243 -4.68 -6.33 21.57
N VAL A 244 -5.36 -5.18 21.49
CA VAL A 244 -4.81 -3.97 20.89
C VAL A 244 -3.60 -3.50 21.69
N ASN A 245 -3.70 -3.41 23.01
CA ASN A 245 -2.60 -3.04 23.89
C ASN A 245 -1.39 -3.96 23.74
N SER A 246 -1.60 -5.28 23.70
CA SER A 246 -0.51 -6.24 23.52
C SER A 246 0.21 -6.05 22.18
N TYR A 247 -0.51 -5.62 21.14
CA TYR A 247 0.05 -5.35 19.83
C TYR A 247 0.95 -4.10 19.85
N PHE A 248 0.47 -3.02 20.47
CA PHE A 248 1.20 -1.76 20.56
C PHE A 248 2.39 -1.84 21.54
N GLN A 249 2.25 -2.57 22.66
CA GLN A 249 3.32 -2.71 23.67
C GLN A 249 4.41 -3.70 23.25
N SER A 250 4.08 -4.76 22.51
CA SER A 250 5.06 -5.77 22.10
C SER A 250 6.18 -5.22 21.22
N GLN A 251 5.97 -4.11 20.56
CA GLN A 251 6.99 -3.42 19.76
C GLN A 251 7.85 -2.45 20.59
N ASN A 252 7.33 -1.85 21.66
CA ASN A 252 8.14 -1.05 22.58
C ASN A 252 9.24 -1.90 23.27
N ILE A 253 8.96 -3.19 23.54
CA ILE A 253 9.93 -4.11 24.15
C ILE A 253 11.04 -4.55 23.19
N LYS A 254 10.76 -4.62 21.87
CA LYS A 254 11.79 -4.92 20.88
C LYS A 254 12.81 -3.81 20.74
N ASN A 255 12.38 -2.55 20.83
CA ASN A 255 13.27 -1.38 20.77
C ASN A 255 14.19 -1.23 21.99
N LEU A 256 13.81 -1.81 23.16
CA LEU A 256 14.62 -1.79 24.39
C LEU A 256 15.68 -2.91 24.45
N LYS A 257 15.62 -3.93 23.58
CA LYS A 257 16.58 -5.04 23.56
C LYS A 257 17.67 -4.92 22.49
N THR A 258 17.70 -3.81 21.75
CA THR A 258 18.68 -3.56 20.65
C THR A 258 19.62 -2.39 20.98
N VAL A 259 19.86 -2.13 22.29
CA VAL A 259 20.90 -1.22 22.80
C VAL A 259 21.99 -2.04 23.48
#